data_9d61d601ab28a33458d1d56805deff7f
#
_entry.id   9d61d601ab28a33458d1d56805deff7f
#
_cell.length_a   1.000
_cell.length_b   1.000
_cell.length_c   1.000
_cell.angle_alpha   90.00
_cell.angle_beta   90.00
_cell.angle_gamma   90.00
#
_symmetry.space_group_name_H-M   'P 1'
#
loop_
_entity.id
_entity.type
_entity.pdbx_description
1 polymer ?
#
loop_
_entity_poly.entity_id
_entity_poly.type
_entity_poly.pdbx_seq_one_letter_code
_entity_poly.pdbx_strand_id
1 'polypeptide(L)'
;MQLKNLLAAAFWLLATALAGGCGDKAEAPRFKLTDVTGAGFGKELNLTDHSGKPRTLADFRGKVVTVFFGFTHCPDVCPTTLVEMAQVMKELGADAERLQVLFVTVDPERDTQELLARYVPSFHPSFIGLYGDRDATARAAKEFKVYFSKQPAKGGSYSVDHSAGTFVLDREGRLRLFAQYGQGPAALLHDIRLLLAGA
;
A
#
# COMPACT_ATOMS: atom_id res chain seq x y z
N MET A 1 -39.65 60.43 -19.85
CA MET A 1 -39.57 59.16 -20.62
C MET A 1 -38.16 58.54 -20.58
N GLN A 2 -37.19 59.07 -19.93
CA GLN A 2 -35.79 58.57 -19.91
C GLN A 2 -35.43 57.71 -18.66
N LEU A 3 -36.14 57.86 -17.54
CA LEU A 3 -35.80 57.16 -16.28
C LEU A 3 -36.18 55.67 -16.30
N LYS A 4 -37.21 55.30 -17.05
CA LYS A 4 -37.63 53.88 -17.16
C LYS A 4 -36.66 53.03 -17.97
N ASN A 5 -35.95 53.62 -18.94
CA ASN A 5 -35.01 52.88 -19.79
C ASN A 5 -33.66 52.63 -19.09
N LEU A 6 -33.28 53.48 -18.12
CA LEU A 6 -32.06 53.31 -17.31
C LEU A 6 -32.19 52.18 -16.29
N LEU A 7 -33.37 52.00 -15.71
CA LEU A 7 -33.63 50.88 -14.78
C LEU A 7 -33.71 49.52 -15.47
N ALA A 8 -34.20 49.45 -16.72
CA ALA A 8 -34.25 48.23 -17.51
C ALA A 8 -32.84 47.76 -17.94
N ALA A 9 -31.94 48.70 -18.29
CA ALA A 9 -30.55 48.39 -18.66
C ALA A 9 -29.72 47.88 -17.47
N ALA A 10 -29.95 48.43 -16.25
CA ALA A 10 -29.25 47.99 -15.03
C ALA A 10 -29.67 46.58 -14.60
N PHE A 11 -30.93 46.15 -14.85
CA PHE A 11 -31.43 44.86 -14.51
C PHE A 11 -30.88 43.76 -15.44
N TRP A 12 -30.59 44.05 -16.71
CA TRP A 12 -30.03 43.14 -17.68
C TRP A 12 -28.52 42.88 -17.46
N LEU A 13 -27.79 43.88 -16.93
CA LEU A 13 -26.35 43.73 -16.60
C LEU A 13 -26.08 42.95 -15.32
N LEU A 14 -27.07 42.86 -14.40
CA LEU A 14 -26.92 42.10 -13.17
C LEU A 14 -27.24 40.60 -13.36
N ALA A 15 -28.00 40.23 -14.43
CA ALA A 15 -28.40 38.83 -14.70
C ALA A 15 -27.30 37.99 -15.36
N THR A 16 -26.25 38.62 -15.92
CA THR A 16 -25.16 37.87 -16.61
C THR A 16 -23.97 37.46 -15.70
N ALA A 17 -23.99 37.87 -14.44
CA ALA A 17 -22.88 37.61 -13.50
C ALA A 17 -23.04 36.26 -12.71
N LEU A 18 -24.14 35.52 -12.88
CA LEU A 18 -24.45 34.29 -12.14
C LEU A 18 -24.20 33.00 -12.92
N ALA A 19 -23.65 33.05 -14.13
CA ALA A 19 -23.44 31.88 -14.99
C ALA A 19 -22.00 31.37 -15.03
N GLY A 20 -21.17 31.66 -14.02
CA GLY A 20 -19.74 31.31 -14.00
C GLY A 20 -19.34 30.46 -12.80
N GLY A 21 -19.92 29.27 -12.64
CA GLY A 21 -19.57 28.43 -11.49
C GLY A 21 -19.85 26.93 -11.66
N CYS A 22 -19.67 26.36 -12.86
CA CYS A 22 -19.42 24.94 -12.99
C CYS A 22 -17.90 24.73 -12.75
N GLY A 23 -17.50 24.66 -11.50
CA GLY A 23 -16.20 24.11 -11.18
C GLY A 23 -16.20 22.66 -11.64
N ASP A 24 -15.33 22.31 -12.60
CA ASP A 24 -15.00 20.93 -12.92
C ASP A 24 -14.61 20.27 -11.60
N LYS A 25 -15.50 19.46 -11.04
CA LYS A 25 -15.12 18.50 -10.01
C LYS A 25 -14.12 17.59 -10.69
N ALA A 26 -12.83 17.77 -10.43
CA ALA A 26 -11.82 16.83 -10.85
C ALA A 26 -12.34 15.42 -10.50
N GLU A 27 -12.55 14.60 -11.52
CA GLU A 27 -13.01 13.22 -11.33
C GLU A 27 -12.00 12.54 -10.40
N ALA A 28 -12.48 11.96 -9.29
CA ALA A 28 -11.61 11.28 -8.36
C ALA A 28 -10.80 10.21 -9.12
N PRO A 29 -9.50 10.07 -8.84
CA PRO A 29 -8.66 9.13 -9.56
C PRO A 29 -9.24 7.72 -9.47
N ARG A 30 -9.37 7.04 -10.60
CA ARG A 30 -9.88 5.67 -10.64
C ARG A 30 -8.75 4.70 -10.38
N PHE A 31 -8.74 4.11 -9.20
CA PHE A 31 -7.82 3.03 -8.85
C PHE A 31 -8.16 1.75 -9.61
N LYS A 32 -7.14 0.97 -9.96
CA LYS A 32 -7.24 -0.39 -10.54
C LYS A 32 -7.32 -1.46 -9.47
N LEU A 33 -6.73 -1.19 -8.31
CA LEU A 33 -6.77 -2.04 -7.13
C LEU A 33 -8.07 -1.79 -6.35
N THR A 34 -8.35 -2.68 -5.40
CA THR A 34 -9.51 -2.51 -4.52
C THR A 34 -9.28 -1.31 -3.59
N ASP A 35 -10.13 -0.28 -3.71
CA ASP A 35 -10.13 0.86 -2.79
C ASP A 35 -10.72 0.44 -1.44
N VAL A 36 -9.91 0.56 -0.39
CA VAL A 36 -10.26 0.28 1.00
C VAL A 36 -10.10 1.53 1.88
N THR A 37 -10.13 2.70 1.26
CA THR A 37 -10.02 3.98 1.97
C THR A 37 -11.08 4.10 3.06
N GLY A 38 -10.66 4.53 4.25
CA GLY A 38 -11.53 4.62 5.42
C GLY A 38 -11.70 3.30 6.19
N ALA A 39 -11.02 2.22 5.78
CA ALA A 39 -11.01 0.98 6.54
C ALA A 39 -10.51 1.19 7.98
N GLY A 40 -11.22 0.59 8.94
CA GLY A 40 -10.92 0.72 10.36
C GLY A 40 -9.74 -0.14 10.84
N PHE A 41 -8.85 -0.60 9.95
CA PHE A 41 -7.72 -1.50 10.23
C PHE A 41 -6.46 -1.08 9.44
N GLY A 42 -5.33 -1.77 9.65
CA GLY A 42 -4.06 -1.49 8.96
C GLY A 42 -3.42 -0.17 9.40
N LYS A 43 -3.60 0.22 10.67
CA LYS A 43 -3.14 1.50 11.24
C LYS A 43 -1.84 1.37 12.01
N GLU A 44 -1.52 0.17 12.50
CA GLU A 44 -0.38 -0.08 13.38
C GLU A 44 0.46 -1.25 12.90
N LEU A 45 1.76 -1.10 13.04
CA LEU A 45 2.73 -2.15 12.83
C LEU A 45 3.88 -1.91 13.82
N ASN A 46 4.14 -2.88 14.68
CA ASN A 46 5.21 -2.82 15.68
C ASN A 46 6.02 -4.11 15.59
N LEU A 47 7.07 -4.10 14.77
CA LEU A 47 7.92 -5.25 14.49
C LEU A 47 9.40 -4.82 14.46
N THR A 48 10.30 -5.77 14.32
CA THR A 48 11.73 -5.52 14.13
C THR A 48 12.11 -5.78 12.67
N ASP A 49 12.95 -4.93 12.09
CA ASP A 49 13.45 -5.18 10.73
C ASP A 49 14.64 -6.15 10.72
N HIS A 50 14.98 -6.63 9.53
CA HIS A 50 16.08 -7.57 9.33
C HIS A 50 17.47 -6.99 9.69
N SER A 51 17.58 -5.69 9.98
CA SER A 51 18.79 -5.08 10.55
C SER A 51 18.80 -5.06 12.08
N GLY A 52 17.70 -5.52 12.72
CA GLY A 52 17.53 -5.52 14.17
C GLY A 52 16.90 -4.23 14.72
N LYS A 53 16.45 -3.33 13.87
CA LYS A 53 15.87 -2.05 14.29
C LYS A 53 14.36 -2.19 14.50
N PRO A 54 13.80 -1.74 15.66
CA PRO A 54 12.36 -1.61 15.83
C PRO A 54 11.74 -0.68 14.78
N ARG A 55 10.59 -1.06 14.21
CA ARG A 55 9.87 -0.33 13.17
C ARG A 55 8.40 -0.21 13.48
N THR A 56 7.88 0.95 13.12
CA THR A 56 6.44 1.25 13.09
C THR A 56 6.06 1.82 11.72
N LEU A 57 4.78 1.92 11.40
CA LEU A 57 4.36 2.60 10.15
C LEU A 57 4.78 4.08 10.13
N ALA A 58 4.91 4.71 11.28
CA ALA A 58 5.34 6.11 11.38
C ALA A 58 6.76 6.36 10.83
N ASP A 59 7.64 5.33 10.88
CA ASP A 59 9.01 5.42 10.34
C ASP A 59 9.06 5.59 8.82
N PHE A 60 7.95 5.31 8.13
CA PHE A 60 7.85 5.34 6.69
C PHE A 60 6.98 6.50 6.17
N ARG A 61 6.56 7.42 7.02
CA ARG A 61 5.78 8.60 6.60
C ARG A 61 6.52 9.40 5.54
N GLY A 62 5.76 9.97 4.61
CA GLY A 62 6.29 10.66 3.44
C GLY A 62 6.51 9.74 2.23
N LYS A 63 6.48 8.42 2.43
CA LYS A 63 6.53 7.42 1.37
C LYS A 63 5.17 6.73 1.20
N VAL A 64 4.88 6.27 -0.01
CA VAL A 64 3.88 5.21 -0.21
C VAL A 64 4.48 3.93 0.34
N VAL A 65 3.69 3.14 1.06
CA VAL A 65 4.17 1.91 1.69
C VAL A 65 3.36 0.73 1.19
N THR A 66 4.02 -0.33 0.75
CA THR A 66 3.37 -1.62 0.51
C THR A 66 3.71 -2.58 1.63
N VAL A 67 2.70 -3.31 2.12
CA VAL A 67 2.85 -4.32 3.18
C VAL A 67 2.34 -5.65 2.64
N PHE A 68 3.21 -6.64 2.60
CA PHE A 68 2.91 -8.00 2.16
C PHE A 68 3.27 -8.98 3.28
N PHE A 69 2.30 -9.82 3.66
CA PHE A 69 2.51 -10.88 4.65
C PHE A 69 2.85 -12.18 3.92
N GLY A 70 3.94 -12.83 4.32
CA GLY A 70 4.43 -14.03 3.66
C GLY A 70 5.46 -14.78 4.52
N PHE A 71 6.16 -15.75 3.93
CA PHE A 71 7.24 -16.49 4.57
C PHE A 71 8.29 -16.94 3.55
N THR A 72 9.53 -17.12 3.98
CA THR A 72 10.65 -17.38 3.07
C THR A 72 10.61 -18.75 2.40
N HIS A 73 9.95 -19.72 3.04
CA HIS A 73 9.78 -21.08 2.52
C HIS A 73 8.54 -21.27 1.62
N CYS A 74 7.87 -20.18 1.25
CA CYS A 74 6.78 -20.20 0.28
C CYS A 74 7.35 -20.48 -1.13
N PRO A 75 6.84 -21.53 -1.83
CA PRO A 75 7.47 -21.95 -3.08
C PRO A 75 7.11 -21.09 -4.28
N ASP A 76 6.06 -20.25 -4.21
CA ASP A 76 5.49 -19.59 -5.40
C ASP A 76 5.02 -18.15 -5.13
N VAL A 77 3.95 -17.97 -4.37
CA VAL A 77 3.27 -16.66 -4.24
C VAL A 77 4.19 -15.57 -3.69
N CYS A 78 4.98 -15.88 -2.64
CA CYS A 78 5.81 -14.87 -1.99
C CYS A 78 6.98 -14.38 -2.88
N PRO A 79 7.81 -15.25 -3.49
CA PRO A 79 8.85 -14.78 -4.39
C PRO A 79 8.26 -14.07 -5.62
N THR A 80 7.14 -14.55 -6.18
CA THR A 80 6.46 -13.91 -7.32
C THR A 80 6.04 -12.48 -6.96
N THR A 81 5.39 -12.27 -5.80
CA THR A 81 4.98 -10.93 -5.34
C THR A 81 6.19 -9.99 -5.16
N LEU A 82 7.29 -10.48 -4.58
CA LEU A 82 8.49 -9.66 -4.39
C LEU A 82 9.17 -9.31 -5.73
N VAL A 83 9.16 -10.21 -6.72
CA VAL A 83 9.63 -9.93 -8.08
C VAL A 83 8.75 -8.87 -8.76
N GLU A 84 7.42 -8.96 -8.64
CA GLU A 84 6.50 -7.95 -9.16
C GLU A 84 6.75 -6.58 -8.50
N MET A 85 7.01 -6.53 -7.19
CA MET A 85 7.38 -5.30 -6.50
C MET A 85 8.72 -4.74 -6.98
N ALA A 86 9.71 -5.59 -7.25
CA ALA A 86 10.99 -5.16 -7.82
C ALA A 86 10.83 -4.58 -9.23
N GLN A 87 9.92 -5.14 -10.03
CA GLN A 87 9.55 -4.57 -11.33
C GLN A 87 8.91 -3.19 -11.16
N VAL A 88 7.98 -3.01 -10.22
CA VAL A 88 7.37 -1.70 -9.90
C VAL A 88 8.44 -0.68 -9.51
N MET A 89 9.41 -1.06 -8.65
CA MET A 89 10.54 -0.18 -8.29
C MET A 89 11.33 0.26 -9.52
N LYS A 90 11.67 -0.68 -10.40
CA LYS A 90 12.39 -0.39 -11.65
C LYS A 90 11.62 0.58 -12.55
N GLU A 91 10.31 0.39 -12.70
CA GLU A 91 9.46 1.22 -13.57
C GLU A 91 9.12 2.59 -12.98
N LEU A 92 9.21 2.76 -11.65
CA LEU A 92 9.13 4.06 -10.97
C LEU A 92 10.37 4.92 -11.23
N GLY A 93 11.52 4.34 -11.50
CA GLY A 93 12.77 5.09 -11.72
C GLY A 93 13.14 5.95 -10.49
N ALA A 94 13.28 7.25 -10.67
CA ALA A 94 13.63 8.17 -9.59
C ALA A 94 12.56 8.22 -8.46
N ASP A 95 11.30 7.99 -8.79
CA ASP A 95 10.22 7.95 -7.78
C ASP A 95 10.26 6.71 -6.87
N ALA A 96 11.09 5.71 -7.19
CA ALA A 96 11.25 4.50 -6.37
C ALA A 96 11.71 4.82 -4.93
N GLU A 97 12.47 5.89 -4.72
CA GLU A 97 12.89 6.33 -3.38
C GLU A 97 11.71 6.75 -2.49
N ARG A 98 10.57 7.06 -3.09
CA ARG A 98 9.32 7.46 -2.43
C ARG A 98 8.38 6.28 -2.16
N LEU A 99 8.77 5.06 -2.55
CA LEU A 99 8.06 3.81 -2.24
C LEU A 99 8.89 3.00 -1.24
N GLN A 100 8.22 2.41 -0.24
CA GLN A 100 8.82 1.43 0.66
C GLN A 100 8.05 0.11 0.57
N VAL A 101 8.76 -0.96 0.32
CA VAL A 101 8.21 -2.32 0.33
C VAL A 101 8.58 -2.99 1.64
N LEU A 102 7.55 -3.47 2.35
CA LEU A 102 7.66 -4.20 3.61
C LEU A 102 7.17 -5.63 3.43
N PHE A 103 8.04 -6.58 3.70
CA PHE A 103 7.71 -8.00 3.80
C PHE A 103 7.59 -8.36 5.28
N VAL A 104 6.42 -8.81 5.72
CA VAL A 104 6.14 -9.21 7.11
C VAL A 104 6.07 -10.73 7.17
N THR A 105 6.98 -11.36 7.94
CA THR A 105 6.90 -12.81 8.06
C THR A 105 5.71 -13.25 8.91
N VAL A 106 5.04 -14.32 8.46
CA VAL A 106 4.02 -15.07 9.22
C VAL A 106 4.57 -16.39 9.79
N ASP A 107 5.87 -16.62 9.64
CA ASP A 107 6.55 -17.81 10.13
C ASP A 107 7.80 -17.49 10.97
N PRO A 108 7.63 -16.83 12.11
CA PRO A 108 8.75 -16.36 12.92
C PRO A 108 9.64 -17.50 13.50
N GLU A 109 9.21 -18.75 13.38
CA GLU A 109 10.01 -19.88 13.85
C GLU A 109 11.10 -20.28 12.87
N ARG A 110 10.88 -20.11 11.56
CA ARG A 110 11.86 -20.44 10.52
C ARG A 110 12.51 -19.19 9.92
N ASP A 111 11.79 -18.10 9.84
CA ASP A 111 12.25 -16.85 9.23
C ASP A 111 13.02 -16.01 10.25
N THR A 112 14.30 -16.41 10.48
CA THR A 112 15.18 -15.66 11.38
C THR A 112 15.57 -14.30 10.80
N GLN A 113 16.09 -13.41 11.64
CA GLN A 113 16.62 -12.11 11.23
C GLN A 113 17.66 -12.26 10.10
N GLU A 114 18.60 -13.20 10.25
CA GLU A 114 19.69 -13.45 9.30
C GLU A 114 19.15 -13.98 7.96
N LEU A 115 18.11 -14.82 8.02
CA LEU A 115 17.46 -15.34 6.80
C LEU A 115 16.75 -14.21 6.06
N LEU A 116 15.96 -13.40 6.76
CA LEU A 116 15.27 -12.25 6.18
C LEU A 116 16.25 -11.21 5.61
N ALA A 117 17.38 -10.97 6.29
CA ALA A 117 18.42 -10.05 5.82
C ALA A 117 19.08 -10.49 4.51
N ARG A 118 19.04 -11.78 4.17
CA ARG A 118 19.51 -12.31 2.89
C ARG A 118 18.40 -12.41 1.86
N TYR A 119 17.23 -12.89 2.27
CA TYR A 119 16.11 -13.19 1.37
C TYR A 119 15.47 -11.91 0.80
N VAL A 120 15.06 -10.99 1.66
CA VAL A 120 14.25 -9.84 1.22
C VAL A 120 15.05 -8.86 0.35
N PRO A 121 16.29 -8.45 0.71
CA PRO A 121 17.09 -7.59 -0.14
C PRO A 121 17.58 -8.23 -1.44
N SER A 122 17.51 -9.56 -1.58
CA SER A 122 17.87 -10.23 -2.85
C SER A 122 16.93 -9.88 -4.01
N PHE A 123 15.70 -9.44 -3.73
CA PHE A 123 14.76 -8.96 -4.74
C PHE A 123 14.99 -7.48 -5.08
N HIS A 124 15.23 -6.66 -4.06
CA HIS A 124 15.63 -5.25 -4.23
C HIS A 124 16.27 -4.73 -2.92
N PRO A 125 17.41 -4.02 -2.98
CA PRO A 125 18.17 -3.64 -1.80
C PRO A 125 17.44 -2.73 -0.82
N SER A 126 16.39 -2.00 -1.24
CA SER A 126 15.58 -1.14 -0.37
C SER A 126 14.42 -1.88 0.32
N PHE A 127 14.17 -3.15 -0.01
CA PHE A 127 13.10 -3.90 0.62
C PHE A 127 13.45 -4.24 2.06
N ILE A 128 12.45 -4.16 2.94
CA ILE A 128 12.62 -4.41 4.37
C ILE A 128 11.81 -5.64 4.76
N GLY A 129 12.50 -6.65 5.30
CA GLY A 129 11.86 -7.79 5.97
C GLY A 129 11.61 -7.46 7.43
N LEU A 130 10.41 -7.71 7.90
CA LEU A 130 9.96 -7.45 9.26
C LEU A 130 9.60 -8.76 9.95
N TYR A 131 10.00 -8.89 11.19
CA TYR A 131 9.73 -10.05 12.04
C TYR A 131 9.42 -9.63 13.48
N GLY A 132 8.87 -10.55 14.23
CA GLY A 132 8.63 -10.44 15.66
C GLY A 132 8.52 -11.83 16.27
N ASP A 133 8.26 -11.90 17.59
CA ASP A 133 7.84 -13.15 18.19
C ASP A 133 6.44 -13.57 17.70
N ARG A 134 5.95 -14.74 18.14
CA ARG A 134 4.63 -15.26 17.75
C ARG A 134 3.50 -14.26 18.04
N ASP A 135 3.56 -13.60 19.21
CA ASP A 135 2.50 -12.70 19.63
C ASP A 135 2.53 -11.39 18.83
N ALA A 136 3.72 -10.83 18.58
CA ALA A 136 3.88 -9.65 17.73
C ALA A 136 3.43 -9.93 16.30
N THR A 137 3.80 -11.08 15.74
CA THR A 137 3.35 -11.53 14.42
C THR A 137 1.83 -11.67 14.37
N ALA A 138 1.23 -12.31 15.38
CA ALA A 138 -0.22 -12.48 15.46
C ALA A 138 -0.95 -11.13 15.60
N ARG A 139 -0.42 -10.18 16.39
CA ARG A 139 -0.98 -8.83 16.49
C ARG A 139 -0.92 -8.09 15.15
N ALA A 140 0.22 -8.14 14.46
CA ALA A 140 0.37 -7.49 13.15
C ALA A 140 -0.59 -8.10 12.10
N ALA A 141 -0.69 -9.41 12.03
CA ALA A 141 -1.63 -10.09 11.14
C ALA A 141 -3.09 -9.75 11.44
N LYS A 142 -3.47 -9.72 12.73
CA LYS A 142 -4.82 -9.34 13.17
C LYS A 142 -5.14 -7.88 12.78
N GLU A 143 -4.18 -6.96 12.96
CA GLU A 143 -4.34 -5.55 12.63
C GLU A 143 -4.59 -5.36 11.13
N PHE A 144 -3.94 -6.14 10.26
CA PHE A 144 -4.15 -6.13 8.82
C PHE A 144 -5.22 -7.13 8.34
N LYS A 145 -5.94 -7.79 9.26
CA LYS A 145 -6.95 -8.82 8.96
C LYS A 145 -6.40 -9.95 8.08
N VAL A 146 -5.14 -10.27 8.26
CA VAL A 146 -4.47 -11.39 7.58
C VAL A 146 -4.72 -12.66 8.38
N TYR A 147 -5.28 -13.66 7.72
CA TYR A 147 -5.33 -15.02 8.23
C TYR A 147 -4.02 -15.74 7.92
N PHE A 148 -3.51 -16.52 8.85
CA PHE A 148 -2.44 -17.48 8.60
C PHE A 148 -2.57 -18.71 9.51
N SER A 149 -2.15 -19.87 9.00
CA SER A 149 -2.23 -21.16 9.74
C SER A 149 -1.17 -22.13 9.24
N LYS A 150 -0.51 -22.81 10.16
CA LYS A 150 0.41 -23.90 9.82
C LYS A 150 -0.35 -25.13 9.32
N GLN A 151 0.12 -25.69 8.22
CA GLN A 151 -0.41 -26.90 7.61
C GLN A 151 0.67 -27.98 7.58
N PRO A 152 0.40 -29.19 8.07
CA PRO A 152 1.35 -30.28 7.97
C PRO A 152 1.73 -30.55 6.50
N ALA A 153 3.01 -30.75 6.23
CA ALA A 153 3.54 -31.11 4.93
C ALA A 153 4.25 -32.47 4.99
N LYS A 154 4.53 -33.05 3.83
CA LYS A 154 5.24 -34.34 3.74
C LYS A 154 6.62 -34.27 4.39
N GLY A 155 7.06 -35.38 5.02
CA GLY A 155 8.41 -35.49 5.61
C GLY A 155 8.57 -34.81 6.96
N GLY A 156 7.48 -34.53 7.71
CA GLY A 156 7.56 -33.89 9.04
C GLY A 156 7.78 -32.38 9.02
N SER A 157 7.75 -31.77 7.83
CA SER A 157 7.79 -30.32 7.64
C SER A 157 6.38 -29.71 7.75
N TYR A 158 6.25 -28.39 7.54
CA TYR A 158 4.97 -27.71 7.43
C TYR A 158 5.02 -26.59 6.38
N SER A 159 3.86 -26.25 5.85
CA SER A 159 3.62 -25.03 5.08
C SER A 159 2.82 -24.03 5.92
N VAL A 160 2.65 -22.82 5.44
CA VAL A 160 1.79 -21.82 6.08
C VAL A 160 0.79 -21.31 5.05
N ASP A 161 -0.49 -21.64 5.28
CA ASP A 161 -1.57 -20.99 4.54
C ASP A 161 -1.76 -19.59 5.08
N HIS A 162 -1.83 -18.59 4.19
CA HIS A 162 -2.07 -17.22 4.60
C HIS A 162 -2.84 -16.44 3.52
N SER A 163 -3.46 -15.34 3.92
CA SER A 163 -4.09 -14.40 2.99
C SER A 163 -3.02 -13.82 2.06
N ALA A 164 -3.19 -14.01 0.75
CA ALA A 164 -2.27 -13.52 -0.27
C ALA A 164 -2.77 -12.20 -0.86
N GLY A 165 -2.16 -11.10 -0.45
CA GLY A 165 -2.47 -9.77 -0.98
C GLY A 165 -1.53 -8.72 -0.40
N THR A 166 -1.42 -7.62 -1.12
CA THR A 166 -0.56 -6.49 -0.76
C THR A 166 -1.41 -5.30 -0.36
N PHE A 167 -1.19 -4.79 0.83
CA PHE A 167 -1.79 -3.56 1.31
C PHE A 167 -0.96 -2.37 0.85
N VAL A 168 -1.62 -1.29 0.42
CA VAL A 168 -0.93 -0.07 -0.02
C VAL A 168 -1.40 1.10 0.84
N LEU A 169 -0.46 1.73 1.52
CA LEU A 169 -0.68 2.90 2.36
C LEU A 169 -0.17 4.15 1.63
N ASP A 170 -0.86 5.26 1.82
CA ASP A 170 -0.43 6.56 1.29
C ASP A 170 0.74 7.16 2.09
N ARG A 171 1.19 8.33 1.67
CA ARG A 171 2.32 9.04 2.28
C ARG A 171 2.06 9.50 3.72
N GLU A 172 0.82 9.58 4.13
CA GLU A 172 0.37 9.89 5.49
C GLU A 172 0.26 8.62 6.35
N GLY A 173 0.52 7.44 5.77
CA GLY A 173 0.44 6.15 6.45
C GLY A 173 -0.99 5.62 6.61
N ARG A 174 -1.94 6.10 5.81
CA ARG A 174 -3.33 5.62 5.80
C ARG A 174 -3.47 4.48 4.80
N LEU A 175 -4.13 3.40 5.20
CA LEU A 175 -4.46 2.32 4.28
C LEU A 175 -5.44 2.81 3.22
N ARG A 176 -5.07 2.64 1.95
CA ARG A 176 -5.83 3.10 0.80
C ARG A 176 -6.28 1.97 -0.10
N LEU A 177 -5.39 1.05 -0.44
CA LEU A 177 -5.66 0.05 -1.47
C LEU A 177 -5.27 -1.34 -1.00
N PHE A 178 -5.93 -2.34 -1.58
CA PHE A 178 -5.61 -3.74 -1.45
C PHE A 178 -5.46 -4.38 -2.83
N ALA A 179 -4.27 -4.92 -3.10
CA ALA A 179 -3.97 -5.69 -4.29
C ALA A 179 -4.12 -7.18 -4.01
N GLN A 180 -5.03 -7.85 -4.69
CA GLN A 180 -5.12 -9.31 -4.65
C GLN A 180 -3.95 -9.93 -5.43
N TYR A 181 -3.52 -11.12 -5.02
CA TYR A 181 -2.54 -11.87 -5.79
C TYR A 181 -3.02 -12.07 -7.24
N GLY A 182 -2.12 -11.87 -8.20
CA GLY A 182 -2.41 -12.03 -9.62
C GLY A 182 -2.94 -10.76 -10.34
N GLN A 183 -3.13 -9.63 -9.65
CA GLN A 183 -3.46 -8.36 -10.33
C GLN A 183 -2.30 -7.77 -11.14
N GLY A 184 -1.06 -8.24 -10.85
CA GLY A 184 0.14 -7.93 -11.59
C GLY A 184 0.75 -6.53 -11.33
N PRO A 185 1.99 -6.34 -11.74
CA PRO A 185 2.76 -5.12 -11.42
C PRO A 185 2.22 -3.86 -12.09
N ALA A 186 1.54 -3.97 -13.24
CA ALA A 186 1.01 -2.81 -13.96
C ALA A 186 -0.13 -2.10 -13.21
N ALA A 187 -0.99 -2.84 -12.50
CA ALA A 187 -2.05 -2.26 -11.67
C ALA A 187 -1.46 -1.58 -10.44
N LEU A 188 -0.51 -2.25 -9.77
CA LEU A 188 0.24 -1.69 -8.63
C LEU A 188 0.97 -0.40 -9.01
N LEU A 189 1.72 -0.40 -10.11
CA LEU A 189 2.45 0.77 -10.58
C LEU A 189 1.54 1.96 -10.86
N HIS A 190 0.42 1.70 -11.56
CA HIS A 190 -0.57 2.73 -11.86
C HIS A 190 -1.05 3.43 -10.60
N ASP A 191 -1.49 2.65 -9.62
CA ASP A 191 -2.12 3.19 -8.41
C ASP A 191 -1.10 3.79 -7.44
N ILE A 192 0.11 3.20 -7.35
CA ILE A 192 1.21 3.80 -6.58
C ILE A 192 1.57 5.18 -7.15
N ARG A 193 1.61 5.36 -8.47
CA ARG A 193 1.84 6.69 -9.08
C ARG A 193 0.76 7.70 -8.70
N LEU A 194 -0.51 7.29 -8.67
CA LEU A 194 -1.60 8.15 -8.22
C LEU A 194 -1.41 8.57 -6.75
N LEU A 195 -1.08 7.63 -5.87
CA LEU A 195 -0.81 7.94 -4.46
C LEU A 195 0.44 8.83 -4.26
N LEU A 196 1.48 8.64 -5.07
CA LEU A 196 2.67 9.49 -5.07
C LEU A 196 2.36 10.92 -5.54
N ALA A 197 1.37 11.09 -6.42
CA ALA A 197 0.86 12.37 -6.90
C ALA A 197 -0.14 13.03 -5.92
N GLY A 198 -0.57 12.33 -4.85
CA GLY A 198 -1.45 12.88 -3.80
C GLY A 198 -2.93 12.55 -3.96
N ALA A 199 -3.26 11.46 -4.68
CA ALA A 199 -4.63 10.98 -4.83
C ALA A 199 -5.24 10.44 -3.53
#